data_e1f6e2482dbd3ef9ff3a883a62d8b1f5
#
_entry.id   e1f6e2482dbd3ef9ff3a883a62d8b1f5
#
_cell.length_a   1.000
_cell.length_b   1.000
_cell.length_c   1.000
_cell.angle_alpha   90.00
_cell.angle_beta   90.00
_cell.angle_gamma   90.00
#
_symmetry.space_group_name_H-M   'P 1'
#
loop_
_entity.id
_entity.type
_entity.pdbx_description
1 polymer ?
#
loop_
_entity_poly.entity_id
_entity_poly.type
_entity_poly.pdbx_seq_one_letter_code
_entity_poly.pdbx_strand_id
1 'polypeptide(L)'
;GLITQAYATQGLKTEFTFYPWSRALMLAKAGQFDGTAAWSCVEQRAHNFLYSAGVLPYQYVFYHRRTMQFDWASVEDLEGMSVGATQDYSYNEKLASLVGRGTVSVDVTTSDEANFRKLLAGRIDLFPMDPLVGMAMIDQWMTPEEAKELTFAPKPFKSSYYHVLFGHKNPRSNILRYRLNEGLRALWASGEFQEIVEKWLATEAPSDNTLDLKLFRPRFDGC
;
A
#
# COMPACT_ATOMS: atom_id res chain seq x y z
N GLY A 1 10.24 -4.91 -12.27
CA GLY A 1 9.93 -3.84 -11.31
C GLY A 1 11.13 -3.45 -10.45
N LEU A 2 11.00 -2.45 -9.57
CA LEU A 2 12.09 -1.87 -8.78
C LEU A 2 12.89 -2.89 -7.96
N ILE A 3 12.21 -3.79 -7.24
CA ILE A 3 12.88 -4.82 -6.42
C ILE A 3 13.75 -5.73 -7.29
N THR A 4 13.24 -6.15 -8.45
CA THR A 4 13.97 -6.98 -9.40
C THR A 4 15.25 -6.30 -9.89
N GLN A 5 15.14 -5.04 -10.31
CA GLN A 5 16.27 -4.28 -10.80
C GLN A 5 17.28 -3.98 -9.69
N ALA A 6 16.80 -3.62 -8.48
CA ALA A 6 17.67 -3.40 -7.33
C ALA A 6 18.50 -4.64 -7.01
N TYR A 7 17.92 -5.84 -7.00
CA TYR A 7 18.69 -7.07 -6.80
C TYR A 7 19.59 -7.40 -8.00
N ALA A 8 19.16 -7.11 -9.23
CA ALA A 8 19.98 -7.32 -10.43
C ALA A 8 21.29 -6.52 -10.38
N THR A 9 21.28 -5.27 -9.88
CA THR A 9 22.51 -4.48 -9.67
C THR A 9 23.48 -5.14 -8.68
N GLN A 10 22.97 -6.04 -7.84
CA GLN A 10 23.73 -6.79 -6.85
C GLN A 10 24.08 -8.22 -7.31
N GLY A 11 23.84 -8.55 -8.58
CA GLY A 11 24.10 -9.89 -9.15
C GLY A 11 23.10 -10.96 -8.68
N LEU A 12 21.95 -10.58 -8.16
CA LEU A 12 20.94 -11.50 -7.66
C LEU A 12 19.72 -11.51 -8.57
N LYS A 13 19.11 -12.70 -8.75
CA LYS A 13 17.82 -12.87 -9.42
C LYS A 13 16.70 -12.93 -8.40
N THR A 14 15.52 -12.44 -8.78
CA THR A 14 14.31 -12.49 -7.97
C THR A 14 13.22 -13.25 -8.68
N GLU A 15 12.49 -14.06 -7.93
CA GLU A 15 11.27 -14.73 -8.37
C GLU A 15 10.14 -14.32 -7.42
N PHE A 16 8.96 -14.08 -7.98
CA PHE A 16 7.79 -13.69 -7.21
C PHE A 16 6.73 -14.78 -7.29
N THR A 17 6.17 -15.11 -6.12
CA THR A 17 4.99 -15.96 -6.00
C THR A 17 3.93 -15.17 -5.24
N PHE A 18 2.71 -15.13 -5.75
CA PHE A 18 1.62 -14.37 -5.18
C PHE A 18 0.74 -15.25 -4.29
N TYR A 19 0.44 -14.72 -3.10
CA TYR A 19 -0.44 -15.34 -2.11
C TYR A 19 -1.37 -14.27 -1.52
N PRO A 20 -2.49 -14.65 -0.90
CA PRO A 20 -3.23 -13.73 -0.02
C PRO A 20 -2.30 -13.12 1.04
N TRP A 21 -2.52 -11.87 1.40
CA TRP A 21 -1.63 -11.07 2.25
C TRP A 21 -1.19 -11.78 3.53
N SER A 22 -2.13 -12.25 4.34
CA SER A 22 -1.85 -12.96 5.59
C SER A 22 -0.99 -14.20 5.38
N ARG A 23 -1.23 -14.94 4.27
CA ARG A 23 -0.43 -16.12 3.93
C ARG A 23 0.99 -15.75 3.51
N ALA A 24 1.17 -14.72 2.68
CA ALA A 24 2.48 -14.22 2.29
C ALA A 24 3.31 -13.81 3.51
N LEU A 25 2.69 -13.07 4.45
CA LEU A 25 3.33 -12.66 5.70
C LEU A 25 3.75 -13.86 6.56
N MET A 26 2.85 -14.85 6.72
CA MET A 26 3.12 -16.06 7.50
C MET A 26 4.27 -16.88 6.92
N LEU A 27 4.30 -17.08 5.60
CA LEU A 27 5.34 -17.84 4.90
C LEU A 27 6.71 -17.16 5.02
N ALA A 28 6.78 -15.83 4.87
CA ALA A 28 8.01 -15.07 5.07
C ALA A 28 8.46 -15.09 6.54
N LYS A 29 7.52 -14.97 7.51
CA LYS A 29 7.83 -15.11 8.95
C LYS A 29 8.40 -16.48 9.30
N ALA A 30 7.91 -17.53 8.65
CA ALA A 30 8.40 -18.90 8.84
C ALA A 30 9.76 -19.15 8.17
N GLY A 31 10.27 -18.23 7.34
CA GLY A 31 11.51 -18.37 6.58
C GLY A 31 11.39 -19.27 5.35
N GLN A 32 10.17 -19.56 4.90
CA GLN A 32 9.92 -20.37 3.70
C GLN A 32 10.12 -19.55 2.40
N PHE A 33 10.04 -18.24 2.50
CA PHE A 33 10.42 -17.29 1.47
C PHE A 33 11.47 -16.33 2.01
N ASP A 34 12.31 -15.81 1.11
CA ASP A 34 13.37 -14.87 1.46
C ASP A 34 12.81 -13.53 1.97
N GLY A 35 11.63 -13.12 1.49
CA GLY A 35 10.95 -11.90 1.93
C GLY A 35 9.54 -11.79 1.39
N THR A 36 8.84 -10.73 1.78
CA THR A 36 7.53 -10.36 1.25
C THR A 36 7.47 -8.85 1.05
N ALA A 37 6.91 -8.40 -0.08
CA ALA A 37 6.96 -7.01 -0.52
C ALA A 37 5.65 -6.25 -0.28
N ALA A 38 5.72 -4.92 -0.40
CA ALA A 38 4.60 -3.98 -0.34
C ALA A 38 3.92 -3.89 1.05
N TRP A 39 4.72 -3.89 2.11
CA TRP A 39 4.23 -3.75 3.48
C TRP A 39 4.49 -2.35 4.03
N SER A 40 3.48 -1.77 4.66
CA SER A 40 3.63 -0.56 5.46
C SER A 40 4.45 -0.81 6.73
N CYS A 41 5.12 0.24 7.22
CA CYS A 41 5.80 0.20 8.50
C CYS A 41 4.80 0.06 9.65
N VAL A 42 4.99 -0.97 10.48
CA VAL A 42 4.22 -1.24 11.70
C VAL A 42 5.18 -1.77 12.76
N GLU A 43 5.26 -1.09 13.90
CA GLU A 43 6.21 -1.41 14.97
C GLU A 43 6.10 -2.87 15.46
N GLN A 44 4.88 -3.37 15.63
CA GLN A 44 4.65 -4.75 16.08
C GLN A 44 5.23 -5.80 15.13
N ARG A 45 5.34 -5.50 13.84
CA ARG A 45 5.96 -6.41 12.87
C ARG A 45 7.48 -6.49 13.00
N ALA A 46 8.13 -5.46 13.55
CA ALA A 46 9.58 -5.45 13.77
C ALA A 46 10.05 -6.56 14.72
N HIS A 47 9.18 -7.09 15.58
CA HIS A 47 9.47 -8.26 16.41
C HIS A 47 9.75 -9.55 15.61
N ASN A 48 9.26 -9.63 14.38
CA ASN A 48 9.36 -10.82 13.54
C ASN A 48 10.11 -10.59 12.23
N PHE A 49 10.32 -9.33 11.85
CA PHE A 49 10.85 -8.97 10.53
C PHE A 49 11.84 -7.83 10.61
N LEU A 50 12.82 -7.88 9.70
CA LEU A 50 13.64 -6.75 9.31
C LEU A 50 12.94 -6.01 8.16
N TYR A 51 12.90 -4.70 8.21
CA TYR A 51 12.39 -3.85 7.14
C TYR A 51 13.51 -3.43 6.19
N SER A 52 13.26 -3.44 4.87
CA SER A 52 14.11 -2.74 3.91
C SER A 52 14.02 -1.22 4.08
N ALA A 53 14.83 -0.47 3.35
CA ALA A 53 14.54 0.90 3.00
C ALA A 53 13.12 1.02 2.40
N GLY A 54 12.51 2.19 2.51
CA GLY A 54 11.26 2.47 1.82
C GLY A 54 11.45 2.40 0.31
N VAL A 55 10.74 1.49 -0.35
CA VAL A 55 10.90 1.22 -1.79
C VAL A 55 10.10 2.22 -2.60
N LEU A 56 8.83 2.41 -2.27
CA LEU A 56 7.91 3.32 -2.93
C LEU A 56 7.05 4.06 -1.90
N PRO A 57 6.79 5.34 -2.09
CA PRO A 57 5.78 6.04 -1.31
C PRO A 57 4.39 5.49 -1.64
N TYR A 58 3.50 5.55 -0.67
CA TYR A 58 2.08 5.34 -0.87
C TYR A 58 1.29 6.38 -0.10
N GLN A 59 0.07 6.61 -0.56
CA GLN A 59 -0.91 7.45 0.12
C GLN A 59 -2.21 6.69 0.21
N TYR A 60 -2.92 6.79 1.34
CA TYR A 60 -4.30 6.37 1.41
C TYR A 60 -5.18 7.61 1.34
N VAL A 61 -6.16 7.55 0.44
CA VAL A 61 -7.27 8.49 0.30
C VAL A 61 -8.56 7.79 0.67
N PHE A 62 -9.61 8.53 0.95
CA PHE A 62 -10.92 7.92 1.17
C PHE A 62 -11.67 7.81 -0.15
N TYR A 63 -11.91 6.58 -0.61
CA TYR A 63 -12.88 6.28 -1.66
C TYR A 63 -14.28 6.39 -1.10
N HIS A 64 -15.20 6.95 -1.89
CA HIS A 64 -16.61 7.11 -1.55
C HIS A 64 -17.48 7.10 -2.81
N ARG A 65 -18.80 6.96 -2.65
CA ARG A 65 -19.72 7.12 -3.77
C ARG A 65 -19.72 8.57 -4.25
N ARG A 66 -19.75 8.78 -5.54
CA ARG A 66 -19.79 10.12 -6.16
C ARG A 66 -21.04 10.90 -5.76
N THR A 67 -22.15 10.22 -5.44
CA THR A 67 -23.38 10.83 -4.94
C THR A 67 -23.26 11.37 -3.52
N MET A 68 -22.25 10.97 -2.77
CA MET A 68 -21.97 11.46 -1.43
C MET A 68 -21.11 12.72 -1.53
N GLN A 69 -21.61 13.84 -1.00
CA GLN A 69 -20.76 15.01 -0.80
C GLN A 69 -19.85 14.75 0.41
N PHE A 70 -18.58 14.57 0.14
CA PHE A 70 -17.59 14.30 1.16
C PHE A 70 -16.37 15.22 0.96
N ASP A 71 -16.20 16.10 1.90
CA ASP A 71 -15.00 16.91 2.09
C ASP A 71 -14.62 16.81 3.57
N TRP A 72 -13.34 16.66 3.86
CA TRP A 72 -12.86 16.45 5.21
C TRP A 72 -11.58 17.25 5.48
N ALA A 73 -11.49 17.86 6.64
CA ALA A 73 -10.34 18.61 7.10
C ALA A 73 -9.54 17.83 8.15
N SER A 74 -10.25 17.08 9.01
CA SER A 74 -9.66 16.30 10.08
C SER A 74 -10.38 14.94 10.24
N VAL A 75 -9.81 14.05 11.03
CA VAL A 75 -10.42 12.71 11.24
C VAL A 75 -11.73 12.77 12.03
N GLU A 76 -11.97 13.83 12.73
CA GLU A 76 -13.22 14.10 13.47
C GLU A 76 -14.41 14.25 12.49
N ASP A 77 -14.16 14.69 11.25
CA ASP A 77 -15.18 14.80 10.21
C ASP A 77 -15.72 13.42 9.75
N LEU A 78 -15.08 12.34 10.18
CA LEU A 78 -15.54 10.97 9.93
C LEU A 78 -16.57 10.49 10.97
N GLU A 79 -16.90 11.28 12.00
CA GLU A 79 -17.85 10.87 13.03
C GLU A 79 -19.24 10.57 12.44
N GLY A 80 -19.79 9.45 12.86
CA GLY A 80 -21.07 8.93 12.34
C GLY A 80 -20.96 8.13 11.06
N MET A 81 -19.79 8.06 10.43
CA MET A 81 -19.58 7.32 9.17
C MET A 81 -19.20 5.86 9.42
N SER A 82 -19.48 5.03 8.40
CA SER A 82 -19.05 3.64 8.33
C SER A 82 -17.84 3.52 7.37
N VAL A 83 -16.75 2.97 7.89
CA VAL A 83 -15.48 2.82 7.17
C VAL A 83 -15.19 1.35 6.90
N GLY A 84 -14.99 0.99 5.63
CA GLY A 84 -14.50 -0.33 5.27
C GLY A 84 -13.03 -0.49 5.62
N ALA A 85 -12.64 -1.68 6.06
CA ALA A 85 -11.24 -2.00 6.33
C ALA A 85 -10.91 -3.40 5.80
N THR A 86 -9.68 -3.56 5.31
CA THR A 86 -9.15 -4.86 4.91
C THR A 86 -8.27 -5.41 6.02
N GLN A 87 -8.49 -6.68 6.35
CA GLN A 87 -7.75 -7.38 7.38
C GLN A 87 -6.23 -7.30 7.12
N ASP A 88 -5.46 -7.15 8.19
CA ASP A 88 -3.99 -7.03 8.17
C ASP A 88 -3.44 -5.75 7.54
N TYR A 89 -4.30 -4.84 7.03
CA TYR A 89 -3.87 -3.51 6.61
C TYR A 89 -3.62 -2.61 7.83
N SER A 90 -2.63 -1.75 7.73
CA SER A 90 -2.34 -0.75 8.77
C SER A 90 -2.90 0.60 8.36
N TYR A 91 -4.00 0.97 8.99
CA TYR A 91 -4.58 2.30 8.85
C TYR A 91 -3.95 3.29 9.85
N ASN A 92 -4.58 4.40 10.08
CA ASN A 92 -4.06 5.48 10.93
C ASN A 92 -4.49 5.27 12.40
N GLU A 93 -3.61 5.55 13.36
CA GLU A 93 -3.90 5.49 14.81
C GLU A 93 -5.07 6.42 15.21
N LYS A 94 -5.22 7.56 14.54
CA LYS A 94 -6.34 8.47 14.76
C LYS A 94 -7.68 7.82 14.40
N LEU A 95 -7.75 7.06 13.30
CA LEU A 95 -8.95 6.29 12.97
C LEU A 95 -9.23 5.23 14.05
N ALA A 96 -8.20 4.53 14.51
CA ALA A 96 -8.34 3.57 15.61
C ALA A 96 -8.88 4.22 16.88
N SER A 97 -8.47 5.46 17.20
CA SER A 97 -8.98 6.22 18.32
C SER A 97 -10.48 6.56 18.18
N LEU A 98 -10.94 6.97 16.97
CA LEU A 98 -12.36 7.23 16.72
C LEU A 98 -13.20 5.96 16.87
N VAL A 99 -12.69 4.84 16.37
CA VAL A 99 -13.33 3.52 16.54
C VAL A 99 -13.42 3.15 18.01
N GLY A 100 -12.33 3.34 18.78
CA GLY A 100 -12.31 3.07 20.22
C GLY A 100 -13.28 3.93 21.03
N ARG A 101 -13.61 5.13 20.53
CA ARG A 101 -14.65 6.02 21.13
C ARG A 101 -16.06 5.68 20.65
N GLY A 102 -16.21 4.78 19.67
CA GLY A 102 -17.50 4.41 19.10
C GLY A 102 -18.12 5.48 18.21
N THR A 103 -17.35 6.49 17.77
CA THR A 103 -17.85 7.58 16.92
C THR A 103 -17.78 7.24 15.42
N VAL A 104 -16.97 6.26 15.06
CA VAL A 104 -16.85 5.69 13.70
C VAL A 104 -17.05 4.20 13.77
N SER A 105 -17.87 3.64 12.89
CA SER A 105 -18.01 2.18 12.73
C SER A 105 -17.00 1.67 11.69
N VAL A 106 -16.39 0.51 11.95
CA VAL A 106 -15.48 -0.14 11.00
C VAL A 106 -16.00 -1.52 10.63
N ASP A 107 -16.17 -1.74 9.34
CA ASP A 107 -16.57 -3.04 8.76
C ASP A 107 -15.34 -3.69 8.14
N VAL A 108 -14.79 -4.73 8.80
CA VAL A 108 -13.58 -5.43 8.38
C VAL A 108 -13.93 -6.60 7.45
N THR A 109 -13.20 -6.71 6.34
CA THR A 109 -13.26 -7.86 5.43
C THR A 109 -11.87 -8.33 5.02
N THR A 110 -11.77 -9.50 4.43
CA THR A 110 -10.52 -10.08 3.93
C THR A 110 -10.18 -9.68 2.49
N SER A 111 -11.04 -8.92 1.82
CA SER A 111 -10.95 -8.60 0.40
C SER A 111 -11.23 -7.12 0.13
N ASP A 112 -10.32 -6.48 -0.61
CA ASP A 112 -10.51 -5.11 -1.08
C ASP A 112 -11.69 -5.00 -2.05
N GLU A 113 -11.89 -6.01 -2.91
CA GLU A 113 -13.06 -6.08 -3.79
C GLU A 113 -14.36 -6.03 -2.98
N ALA A 114 -14.44 -6.79 -1.89
CA ALA A 114 -15.62 -6.79 -1.04
C ALA A 114 -15.89 -5.40 -0.43
N ASN A 115 -14.85 -4.65 -0.06
CA ASN A 115 -14.99 -3.27 0.42
C ASN A 115 -15.52 -2.34 -0.68
N PHE A 116 -14.99 -2.43 -1.91
CA PHE A 116 -15.51 -1.64 -3.03
C PHE A 116 -16.97 -2.01 -3.37
N ARG A 117 -17.33 -3.30 -3.33
CA ARG A 117 -18.73 -3.74 -3.51
C ARG A 117 -19.66 -3.22 -2.41
N LYS A 118 -19.20 -3.19 -1.15
CA LYS A 118 -19.94 -2.60 -0.03
C LYS A 118 -20.12 -1.09 -0.21
N LEU A 119 -19.09 -0.41 -0.71
CA LEU A 119 -19.13 1.03 -0.99
C LEU A 119 -20.20 1.36 -2.04
N LEU A 120 -20.21 0.64 -3.17
CA LEU A 120 -21.24 0.75 -4.20
C LEU A 120 -22.64 0.49 -3.65
N ALA A 121 -22.80 -0.56 -2.84
CA ALA A 121 -24.07 -0.94 -2.24
C ALA A 121 -24.53 0.00 -1.10
N GLY A 122 -23.74 1.00 -0.73
CA GLY A 122 -24.06 1.91 0.37
C GLY A 122 -24.00 1.29 1.77
N ARG A 123 -23.32 0.15 1.92
CA ARG A 123 -23.14 -0.53 3.20
C ARG A 123 -22.03 0.06 4.04
N ILE A 124 -21.07 0.71 3.40
CA ILE A 124 -20.05 1.56 3.99
C ILE A 124 -20.03 2.90 3.28
N ASP A 125 -19.58 3.94 3.96
CA ASP A 125 -19.50 5.30 3.43
C ASP A 125 -18.13 5.58 2.82
N LEU A 126 -17.08 5.10 3.44
CA LEU A 126 -15.68 5.36 3.10
C LEU A 126 -14.88 4.07 3.04
N PHE A 127 -13.89 4.03 2.12
CA PHE A 127 -12.88 2.98 2.08
C PHE A 127 -11.48 3.59 1.88
N PRO A 128 -10.58 3.53 2.87
CA PRO A 128 -9.21 4.04 2.74
C PRO A 128 -8.37 3.10 1.87
N MET A 129 -7.88 3.60 0.74
CA MET A 129 -7.08 2.85 -0.22
C MET A 129 -6.08 3.78 -0.92
N ASP A 130 -4.98 3.21 -1.40
CA ASP A 130 -4.06 3.90 -2.30
C ASP A 130 -4.80 4.22 -3.62
N PRO A 131 -4.74 5.48 -4.10
CA PRO A 131 -5.51 5.88 -5.29
C PRO A 131 -5.14 5.07 -6.53
N LEU A 132 -3.85 4.75 -6.76
CA LEU A 132 -3.43 3.98 -7.93
C LEU A 132 -3.88 2.53 -7.84
N VAL A 133 -3.70 1.92 -6.68
CA VAL A 133 -4.14 0.54 -6.43
C VAL A 133 -5.65 0.45 -6.55
N GLY A 134 -6.38 1.38 -5.92
CA GLY A 134 -7.84 1.40 -5.95
C GLY A 134 -8.40 1.59 -7.36
N MET A 135 -7.83 2.49 -8.16
CA MET A 135 -8.24 2.67 -9.55
C MET A 135 -8.00 1.43 -10.40
N ALA A 136 -6.82 0.78 -10.28
CA ALA A 136 -6.53 -0.46 -10.98
C ALA A 136 -7.48 -1.60 -10.58
N MET A 137 -7.84 -1.68 -9.29
CA MET A 137 -8.80 -2.66 -8.79
C MET A 137 -10.22 -2.40 -9.30
N ILE A 138 -10.65 -1.14 -9.33
CA ILE A 138 -11.95 -0.74 -9.89
C ILE A 138 -12.01 -1.10 -11.36
N ASP A 139 -10.97 -0.80 -12.14
CA ASP A 139 -10.91 -1.14 -13.58
C ASP A 139 -10.96 -2.66 -13.81
N GLN A 140 -10.32 -3.43 -12.95
CA GLN A 140 -10.29 -4.89 -13.05
C GLN A 140 -11.60 -5.58 -12.64
N TRP A 141 -12.31 -5.06 -11.63
CA TRP A 141 -13.41 -5.79 -10.97
C TRP A 141 -14.79 -5.21 -11.21
N MET A 142 -14.88 -4.02 -11.81
CA MET A 142 -16.15 -3.31 -11.98
C MET A 142 -16.48 -3.04 -13.44
N THR A 143 -17.75 -2.90 -13.72
CA THR A 143 -18.19 -2.38 -15.01
C THR A 143 -17.87 -0.89 -15.14
N PRO A 144 -17.78 -0.35 -16.36
CA PRO A 144 -17.58 1.09 -16.56
C PRO A 144 -18.65 1.96 -15.88
N GLU A 145 -19.87 1.45 -15.77
CA GLU A 145 -20.99 2.13 -15.09
C GLU A 145 -20.76 2.17 -13.58
N GLU A 146 -20.42 1.03 -12.96
CA GLU A 146 -20.09 0.94 -11.54
C GLU A 146 -18.87 1.81 -11.17
N ALA A 147 -17.83 1.79 -12.01
CA ALA A 147 -16.62 2.59 -11.82
C ALA A 147 -16.93 4.09 -11.75
N LYS A 148 -17.87 4.58 -12.59
CA LYS A 148 -18.30 5.98 -12.59
C LYS A 148 -19.02 6.41 -11.31
N GLU A 149 -19.56 5.46 -10.54
CA GLU A 149 -20.24 5.76 -9.28
C GLU A 149 -19.25 6.04 -8.13
N LEU A 150 -17.99 5.65 -8.29
CA LEU A 150 -16.96 5.83 -7.30
C LEU A 150 -16.04 7.03 -7.60
N THR A 151 -15.52 7.59 -6.53
CA THR A 151 -14.50 8.64 -6.56
C THR A 151 -13.71 8.58 -5.26
N PHE A 152 -12.72 9.46 -5.09
CA PHE A 152 -12.01 9.61 -3.82
C PHE A 152 -11.76 11.08 -3.48
N ALA A 153 -11.69 11.37 -2.19
CA ALA A 153 -11.25 12.67 -1.71
C ALA A 153 -9.73 12.81 -1.93
N PRO A 154 -9.25 13.89 -2.60
CA PRO A 154 -7.85 14.00 -3.00
C PRO A 154 -6.89 14.20 -1.82
N LYS A 155 -7.39 14.63 -0.65
CA LYS A 155 -6.57 14.84 0.54
C LYS A 155 -6.13 13.50 1.12
N PRO A 156 -4.80 13.27 1.26
CA PRO A 156 -4.32 12.02 1.84
C PRO A 156 -4.71 11.89 3.32
N PHE A 157 -5.27 10.73 3.66
CA PHE A 157 -5.53 10.31 5.04
C PHE A 157 -4.26 9.81 5.72
N LYS A 158 -3.39 9.11 4.96
CA LYS A 158 -2.12 8.57 5.41
C LYS A 158 -1.11 8.64 4.26
N SER A 159 0.12 9.01 4.56
CA SER A 159 1.25 8.91 3.64
C SER A 159 2.40 8.19 4.31
N SER A 160 3.03 7.24 3.64
CA SER A 160 4.15 6.46 4.14
C SER A 160 4.88 5.77 2.99
N TYR A 161 5.67 4.73 3.30
CA TYR A 161 6.42 3.95 2.33
C TYR A 161 6.08 2.47 2.42
N TYR A 162 6.07 1.80 1.28
CA TYR A 162 6.09 0.35 1.22
C TYR A 162 7.52 -0.17 1.36
N HIS A 163 7.64 -1.26 2.10
CA HIS A 163 8.88 -1.94 2.41
C HIS A 163 8.83 -3.40 1.96
N VAL A 164 10.00 -4.02 1.88
CA VAL A 164 10.13 -5.47 1.86
C VAL A 164 10.45 -5.94 3.27
N LEU A 165 9.73 -6.95 3.73
CA LEU A 165 9.94 -7.61 5.02
C LEU A 165 10.76 -8.88 4.86
N PHE A 166 11.73 -9.06 5.74
CA PHE A 166 12.60 -10.24 5.80
C PHE A 166 12.43 -10.90 7.18
N GLY A 167 11.91 -12.14 7.20
CA GLY A 167 11.66 -12.84 8.47
C GLY A 167 12.94 -13.13 9.25
N HIS A 168 12.94 -12.90 10.56
CA HIS A 168 14.10 -13.19 11.42
C HIS A 168 14.54 -14.65 11.40
N LYS A 169 13.64 -15.58 11.06
CA LYS A 169 13.94 -17.02 10.99
C LYS A 169 14.74 -17.42 9.74
N ASN A 170 14.79 -16.59 8.70
CA ASN A 170 15.60 -16.87 7.53
C ASN A 170 17.03 -16.36 7.76
N PRO A 171 18.06 -17.22 7.73
CA PRO A 171 19.44 -16.82 8.00
C PRO A 171 20.01 -15.84 6.97
N ARG A 172 19.39 -15.74 5.78
CA ARG A 172 19.78 -14.82 4.72
C ARG A 172 19.17 -13.41 4.87
N SER A 173 18.24 -13.19 5.78
CA SER A 173 17.47 -11.96 5.89
C SER A 173 18.32 -10.69 5.97
N ASN A 174 19.36 -10.69 6.80
CA ASN A 174 20.24 -9.54 6.93
C ASN A 174 20.98 -9.20 5.64
N ILE A 175 21.56 -10.21 4.97
CA ILE A 175 22.30 -9.99 3.74
C ILE A 175 21.38 -9.60 2.58
N LEU A 176 20.20 -10.21 2.47
CA LEU A 176 19.25 -9.87 1.42
C LEU A 176 18.69 -8.47 1.59
N ARG A 177 18.34 -8.08 2.83
CA ARG A 177 17.96 -6.70 3.15
C ARG A 177 19.07 -5.71 2.77
N TYR A 178 20.30 -5.99 3.16
CA TYR A 178 21.45 -5.14 2.83
C TYR A 178 21.60 -4.99 1.30
N ARG A 179 21.60 -6.11 0.56
CA ARG A 179 21.72 -6.11 -0.90
C ARG A 179 20.58 -5.33 -1.58
N LEU A 180 19.33 -5.48 -1.10
CA LEU A 180 18.21 -4.71 -1.62
C LEU A 180 18.43 -3.21 -1.43
N ASN A 181 18.83 -2.80 -0.22
CA ASN A 181 19.07 -1.39 0.08
C ASN A 181 20.20 -0.79 -0.75
N GLU A 182 21.31 -1.53 -0.95
CA GLU A 182 22.39 -1.10 -1.84
C GLU A 182 21.94 -1.01 -3.30
N GLY A 183 21.15 -1.97 -3.76
CA GLY A 183 20.57 -1.94 -5.10
C GLY A 183 19.64 -0.74 -5.31
N LEU A 184 18.82 -0.41 -4.32
CA LEU A 184 17.96 0.79 -4.39
C LEU A 184 18.80 2.08 -4.42
N ARG A 185 19.92 2.14 -3.67
CA ARG A 185 20.86 3.27 -3.74
C ARG A 185 21.51 3.40 -5.10
N ALA A 186 21.95 2.27 -5.69
CA ALA A 186 22.55 2.25 -7.02
C ALA A 186 21.57 2.75 -8.09
N LEU A 187 20.33 2.23 -8.10
CA LEU A 187 19.28 2.68 -9.03
C LEU A 187 18.96 4.18 -8.86
N TRP A 188 18.93 4.67 -7.61
CA TRP A 188 18.68 6.07 -7.35
C TRP A 188 19.82 6.95 -7.85
N ALA A 189 21.08 6.56 -7.59
CA ALA A 189 22.28 7.28 -8.00
C ALA A 189 22.46 7.33 -9.53
N SER A 190 22.06 6.27 -10.25
CA SER A 190 22.12 6.21 -11.71
C SER A 190 20.99 6.95 -12.43
N GLY A 191 19.88 7.26 -11.74
CA GLY A 191 18.66 7.78 -12.34
C GLY A 191 17.70 6.71 -12.84
N GLU A 192 18.13 5.45 -12.90
CA GLU A 192 17.28 4.33 -13.36
C GLU A 192 16.02 4.13 -12.50
N PHE A 193 16.08 4.52 -11.21
CA PHE A 193 14.91 4.45 -10.34
C PHE A 193 13.75 5.26 -10.90
N GLN A 194 14.01 6.51 -11.27
CA GLN A 194 13.03 7.43 -11.85
C GLN A 194 12.49 6.90 -13.18
N GLU A 195 13.38 6.42 -14.05
CA GLU A 195 12.99 5.85 -15.34
C GLU A 195 12.03 4.66 -15.21
N ILE A 196 12.29 3.77 -14.22
CA ILE A 196 11.43 2.62 -13.93
C ILE A 196 10.04 3.09 -13.45
N VAL A 197 10.00 4.09 -12.57
CA VAL A 197 8.75 4.64 -12.04
C VAL A 197 7.97 5.36 -13.13
N GLU A 198 8.61 6.21 -13.93
CA GLU A 198 7.99 6.93 -15.04
C GLU A 198 7.39 5.98 -16.06
N LYS A 199 8.15 4.95 -16.45
CA LYS A 199 7.67 3.92 -17.37
C LYS A 199 6.45 3.18 -16.82
N TRP A 200 6.46 2.84 -15.52
CA TRP A 200 5.34 2.17 -14.88
C TRP A 200 4.11 3.08 -14.83
N LEU A 201 4.27 4.34 -14.43
CA LEU A 201 3.16 5.30 -14.41
C LEU A 201 2.58 5.55 -15.81
N ALA A 202 3.41 5.59 -16.83
CA ALA A 202 2.95 5.77 -18.22
C ALA A 202 2.14 4.58 -18.76
N THR A 203 2.35 3.36 -18.22
CA THR A 203 1.70 2.13 -18.70
C THR A 203 0.53 1.69 -17.83
N GLU A 204 0.59 1.91 -16.53
CA GLU A 204 -0.32 1.32 -15.54
C GLU A 204 -1.15 2.36 -14.77
N ALA A 205 -0.73 3.65 -14.79
CA ALA A 205 -1.46 4.68 -14.10
C ALA A 205 -2.59 5.24 -14.99
N PRO A 206 -3.75 5.58 -14.40
CA PRO A 206 -4.83 6.23 -15.12
C PRO A 206 -4.40 7.57 -15.71
N SER A 207 -5.02 7.94 -16.84
CA SER A 207 -4.66 9.12 -17.65
C SER A 207 -4.78 10.47 -16.91
N ASP A 208 -5.60 10.53 -15.87
CA ASP A 208 -5.84 11.75 -15.05
C ASP A 208 -4.94 11.80 -13.80
N ASN A 209 -3.89 11.01 -13.78
CA ASN A 209 -3.01 10.92 -12.62
C ASN A 209 -2.13 12.17 -12.48
N THR A 210 -2.39 12.95 -11.44
CA THR A 210 -1.62 14.16 -11.06
C THR A 210 -0.52 13.87 -10.05
N LEU A 211 -0.05 12.62 -9.96
CA LEU A 211 1.00 12.24 -9.01
C LEU A 211 2.31 12.98 -9.31
N ASP A 212 2.82 13.66 -8.30
CA ASP A 212 4.13 14.33 -8.40
C ASP A 212 5.25 13.27 -8.37
N LEU A 213 5.90 13.06 -9.51
CA LEU A 213 7.04 12.15 -9.66
C LEU A 213 8.16 12.40 -8.65
N LYS A 214 8.31 13.63 -8.16
CA LYS A 214 9.30 13.99 -7.13
C LYS A 214 9.07 13.29 -5.79
N LEU A 215 7.85 12.80 -5.55
CA LEU A 215 7.54 12.01 -4.35
C LEU A 215 8.10 10.59 -4.43
N PHE A 216 8.30 10.07 -5.66
CA PHE A 216 8.80 8.70 -5.88
C PHE A 216 10.31 8.66 -5.72
N ARG A 217 10.76 8.47 -4.50
CA ARG A 217 12.17 8.26 -4.15
C ARG A 217 12.28 7.18 -3.06
N PRO A 218 13.35 6.39 -3.04
CA PRO A 218 13.57 5.46 -1.93
C PRO A 218 13.86 6.24 -0.65
N ARG A 219 13.49 5.66 0.49
CA ARG A 219 13.71 6.26 1.81
C ARG A 219 14.62 5.35 2.66
N PHE A 220 15.78 5.85 3.09
CA PHE A 220 16.83 5.07 3.73
C PHE A 220 16.93 5.24 5.25
N ASP A 221 16.12 6.08 5.85
CA ASP A 221 16.10 6.40 7.28
C ASP A 221 15.31 5.39 8.14
N GLY A 222 15.02 4.23 7.56
CA GLY A 222 14.39 3.10 8.24
C GLY A 222 12.86 3.18 8.29
N CYS A 223 12.34 2.24 9.00
CA CYS A 223 10.92 2.17 9.33
C CYS A 223 10.70 2.78 10.71
#